data_ddc12350df87e0b02716f17756ee6c0a
#
_entry.id   ddc12350df87e0b02716f17756ee6c0a
#
_cell.length_a   1.000
_cell.length_b   1.000
_cell.length_c   1.000
_cell.angle_alpha   90.00
_cell.angle_beta   90.00
_cell.angle_gamma   90.00
#
_symmetry.space_group_name_H-M   'P 1'
#
loop_
_entity.id
_entity.type
_entity.pdbx_description
1 polymer ?
#
loop_
_entity_poly.entity_id
_entity_poly.type
_entity_poly.pdbx_seq_one_letter_code
_entity_poly.pdbx_strand_id
1 'polypeptide(L)'
;MEAPFIYGRIATDENFIDREVETTNLVWNFVSLSNTIIISPRGWGKSSLVNKTAKLAMEKDNKLRICHIDLFNVRNEEHFYSLLAQKVIAATSTKWEEAVENAKSFFSHLVPKISIGTDPTNEVAIDFDWEDVKRNPDEVLDLAEKIAQKKGLKIVICVDEFQNIAEFADPDYFQKKLRSHWQ
;
A
#
# COMPACT_ATOMS: atom_id res chain seq x y z
N MET A 1 -17.35 -33.58 8.13
CA MET A 1 -16.01 -33.49 7.51
C MET A 1 -15.83 -32.04 7.09
N GLU A 2 -14.91 -31.32 7.70
CA GLU A 2 -14.56 -29.99 7.22
C GLU A 2 -13.80 -30.15 5.89
N ALA A 3 -14.11 -29.29 4.93
CA ALA A 3 -13.46 -29.31 3.63
C ALA A 3 -11.95 -29.04 3.83
N PRO A 4 -11.04 -29.87 3.28
CA PRO A 4 -9.59 -29.71 3.49
C PRO A 4 -9.00 -28.46 2.82
N PHE A 5 -9.81 -27.71 2.08
CA PHE A 5 -9.37 -26.49 1.38
C PHE A 5 -10.31 -25.33 1.68
N ILE A 6 -9.74 -24.17 2.01
CA ILE A 6 -10.48 -22.93 2.22
C ILE A 6 -10.64 -22.23 0.87
N TYR A 7 -11.89 -22.08 0.41
CA TYR A 7 -12.22 -21.32 -0.79
C TYR A 7 -12.68 -19.90 -0.43
N GLY A 8 -12.29 -18.91 -1.22
CA GLY A 8 -12.78 -17.52 -1.12
C GLY A 8 -12.27 -16.73 0.08
N ARG A 9 -11.25 -17.21 0.79
CA ARG A 9 -10.56 -16.49 1.89
C ARG A 9 -9.06 -16.49 1.64
N ILE A 10 -8.36 -15.52 2.25
CA ILE A 10 -6.90 -15.50 2.25
C ILE A 10 -6.41 -16.71 3.06
N ALA A 11 -5.58 -17.55 2.44
CA ALA A 11 -4.98 -18.69 3.14
C ALA A 11 -3.96 -18.18 4.18
N THR A 12 -4.14 -18.59 5.42
CA THR A 12 -3.21 -18.32 6.54
C THR A 12 -2.21 -19.46 6.72
N ASP A 13 -1.24 -19.30 7.60
CA ASP A 13 -0.03 -20.11 7.77
C ASP A 13 -0.22 -21.65 7.64
N GLU A 14 -1.28 -22.22 8.22
CA GLU A 14 -1.56 -23.66 8.20
C GLU A 14 -2.16 -24.15 6.87
N ASN A 15 -2.79 -23.27 6.12
CA ASN A 15 -3.47 -23.57 4.85
C ASN A 15 -2.69 -23.08 3.62
N PHE A 16 -1.50 -22.50 3.82
CA PHE A 16 -0.61 -22.06 2.76
C PHE A 16 0.40 -23.18 2.45
N ILE A 17 0.00 -24.09 1.61
CA ILE A 17 0.79 -25.26 1.22
C ILE A 17 1.50 -24.91 -0.09
N ASP A 18 2.82 -25.22 -0.13
CA ASP A 18 3.68 -25.03 -1.30
C ASP A 18 3.86 -23.55 -1.71
N ARG A 19 4.95 -23.16 -2.28
CA ARG A 19 5.47 -21.86 -2.71
C ARG A 19 6.59 -21.31 -1.82
N GLU A 20 7.40 -22.17 -1.28
CA GLU A 20 8.54 -21.75 -0.46
C GLU A 20 9.53 -20.90 -1.27
N VAL A 21 9.75 -21.27 -2.54
CA VAL A 21 10.67 -20.56 -3.44
C VAL A 21 10.17 -19.16 -3.73
N GLU A 22 8.90 -19.02 -4.12
CA GLU A 22 8.30 -17.71 -4.41
C GLU A 22 8.25 -16.84 -3.15
N THR A 23 7.91 -17.44 -2.00
CA THR A 23 7.91 -16.75 -0.71
C THR A 23 9.31 -16.23 -0.37
N THR A 24 10.33 -17.06 -0.50
CA THR A 24 11.72 -16.69 -0.20
C THR A 24 12.22 -15.57 -1.12
N ASN A 25 11.96 -15.69 -2.42
CA ASN A 25 12.34 -14.68 -3.39
C ASN A 25 11.63 -13.33 -3.13
N LEU A 26 10.34 -13.37 -2.82
CA LEU A 26 9.58 -12.16 -2.56
C LEU A 26 9.95 -11.51 -1.22
N VAL A 27 10.28 -12.29 -0.18
CA VAL A 27 10.86 -11.77 1.07
C VAL A 27 12.16 -11.01 0.79
N TRP A 28 13.04 -11.61 -0.04
CA TRP A 28 14.27 -10.94 -0.44
C TRP A 28 14.00 -9.63 -1.16
N ASN A 29 13.08 -9.62 -2.12
CA ASN A 29 12.71 -8.41 -2.86
C ASN A 29 12.18 -7.31 -1.93
N PHE A 30 11.36 -7.65 -0.94
CA PHE A 30 10.84 -6.69 0.04
C PHE A 30 11.96 -6.09 0.91
N VAL A 31 12.85 -6.92 1.44
CA VAL A 31 13.96 -6.46 2.29
C VAL A 31 14.97 -5.63 1.51
N SER A 32 15.22 -5.97 0.23
CA SER A 32 16.12 -5.23 -0.66
C SER A 32 15.47 -4.03 -1.37
N LEU A 33 14.17 -3.80 -1.16
CA LEU A 33 13.39 -2.75 -1.82
C LEU A 33 13.40 -2.88 -3.36
N SER A 34 13.38 -4.11 -3.88
CA SER A 34 13.36 -4.38 -5.31
C SER A 34 11.93 -4.34 -5.85
N ASN A 35 11.70 -3.52 -6.89
CA ASN A 35 10.41 -3.46 -7.56
C ASN A 35 10.05 -4.83 -8.18
N THR A 36 8.82 -5.28 -7.92
CA THR A 36 8.38 -6.62 -8.30
C THR A 36 6.96 -6.59 -8.86
N ILE A 37 6.73 -7.30 -9.97
CA ILE A 37 5.39 -7.52 -10.51
C ILE A 37 5.06 -9.01 -10.37
N ILE A 38 3.90 -9.30 -9.77
CA ILE A 38 3.39 -10.66 -9.61
C ILE A 38 2.26 -10.87 -10.61
N ILE A 39 2.46 -11.78 -11.55
CA ILE A 39 1.46 -12.13 -12.56
C ILE A 39 1.04 -13.58 -12.34
N SER A 40 -0.26 -13.79 -12.10
CA SER A 40 -0.84 -15.14 -12.03
C SER A 40 -2.34 -15.08 -12.27
N PRO A 41 -2.99 -16.18 -12.66
CA PRO A 41 -4.44 -16.23 -12.80
C PRO A 41 -5.17 -15.84 -11.50
N ARG A 42 -6.44 -15.42 -11.65
CA ARG A 42 -7.30 -15.14 -10.49
C ARG A 42 -7.51 -16.39 -9.65
N GLY A 43 -7.53 -16.23 -8.32
CA GLY A 43 -7.73 -17.36 -7.40
C GLY A 43 -6.47 -18.18 -7.09
N TRP A 44 -5.32 -17.84 -7.68
CA TRP A 44 -4.05 -18.56 -7.46
C TRP A 44 -3.28 -18.06 -6.22
N GLY A 45 -3.93 -17.39 -5.29
CA GLY A 45 -3.37 -17.03 -4.00
C GLY A 45 -2.31 -15.91 -4.04
N LYS A 46 -2.34 -14.98 -5.01
CA LYS A 46 -1.43 -13.81 -5.04
C LYS A 46 -1.45 -13.03 -3.73
N SER A 47 -2.63 -12.60 -3.29
CA SER A 47 -2.78 -11.79 -2.07
C SER A 47 -2.36 -12.58 -0.82
N SER A 48 -2.61 -13.90 -0.77
CA SER A 48 -2.13 -14.76 0.32
C SER A 48 -0.60 -14.85 0.34
N LEU A 49 0.04 -14.99 -0.83
CA LEU A 49 1.50 -14.98 -0.96
C LEU A 49 2.09 -13.64 -0.47
N VAL A 50 1.54 -12.53 -0.93
CA VAL A 50 1.99 -11.18 -0.54
C VAL A 50 1.84 -10.98 0.97
N ASN A 51 0.71 -11.35 1.57
CA ASN A 51 0.46 -11.18 3.00
C ASN A 51 1.41 -12.04 3.85
N LYS A 52 1.63 -13.31 3.49
CA LYS A 52 2.60 -14.18 4.17
C LYS A 52 4.01 -13.63 4.07
N THR A 53 4.40 -13.22 2.87
CA THR A 53 5.73 -12.63 2.62
C THR A 53 5.92 -11.34 3.40
N ALA A 54 4.91 -10.48 3.45
CA ALA A 54 4.92 -9.22 4.21
C ALA A 54 5.25 -9.47 5.69
N LYS A 55 4.56 -10.44 6.31
CA LYS A 55 4.78 -10.83 7.70
C LYS A 55 6.23 -11.31 7.92
N LEU A 56 6.70 -12.24 7.11
CA LEU A 56 8.06 -12.78 7.20
C LEU A 56 9.15 -11.73 6.94
N ALA A 57 8.92 -10.80 6.03
CA ALA A 57 9.86 -9.73 5.73
C ALA A 57 9.97 -8.73 6.90
N MET A 58 8.85 -8.35 7.52
CA MET A 58 8.83 -7.49 8.71
C MET A 58 9.45 -8.16 9.95
N GLU A 59 9.37 -9.49 10.07
CA GLU A 59 10.07 -10.24 11.11
C GLU A 59 11.60 -10.23 10.91
N LYS A 60 12.06 -10.22 9.65
CA LYS A 60 13.48 -10.14 9.29
C LYS A 60 14.08 -8.74 9.40
N ASP A 61 13.29 -7.72 9.11
CA ASP A 61 13.71 -6.31 9.16
C ASP A 61 12.67 -5.47 9.90
N ASN A 62 12.96 -5.10 11.13
CA ASN A 62 12.05 -4.34 11.99
C ASN A 62 11.83 -2.88 11.53
N LYS A 63 12.64 -2.37 10.60
CA LYS A 63 12.48 -1.07 9.96
C LYS A 63 11.52 -1.12 8.76
N LEU A 64 11.18 -2.32 8.29
CA LEU A 64 10.30 -2.48 7.14
C LEU A 64 8.85 -2.20 7.55
N ARG A 65 8.17 -1.44 6.70
CA ARG A 65 6.72 -1.17 6.77
C ARG A 65 6.10 -1.52 5.44
N ILE A 66 4.95 -2.15 5.47
CA ILE A 66 4.26 -2.61 4.27
C ILE A 66 2.90 -1.97 4.20
N CYS A 67 2.63 -1.27 3.09
CA CYS A 67 1.36 -0.64 2.79
C CYS A 67 0.62 -1.48 1.77
N HIS A 68 -0.57 -1.96 2.09
CA HIS A 68 -1.42 -2.67 1.16
C HIS A 68 -2.49 -1.72 0.60
N ILE A 69 -2.54 -1.59 -0.72
CA ILE A 69 -3.50 -0.79 -1.46
C ILE A 69 -4.24 -1.74 -2.40
N ASP A 70 -5.56 -1.83 -2.24
CA ASP A 70 -6.43 -2.57 -3.14
C ASP A 70 -7.17 -1.57 -4.04
N LEU A 71 -6.93 -1.67 -5.35
CA LEU A 71 -7.55 -0.78 -6.33
C LEU A 71 -8.90 -1.30 -6.85
N PHE A 72 -9.47 -2.35 -6.27
CA PHE A 72 -10.72 -2.93 -6.74
C PHE A 72 -11.88 -1.92 -6.85
N ASN A 73 -11.97 -1.00 -5.89
CA ASN A 73 -13.00 0.05 -5.85
C ASN A 73 -12.50 1.44 -6.23
N VAL A 74 -11.25 1.56 -6.69
CA VAL A 74 -10.63 2.85 -7.04
C VAL A 74 -10.87 3.14 -8.51
N ARG A 75 -11.64 4.20 -8.82
CA ARG A 75 -12.06 4.54 -10.18
C ARG A 75 -11.43 5.81 -10.76
N ASN A 76 -10.71 6.56 -9.95
CA ASN A 76 -10.08 7.81 -10.37
C ASN A 76 -8.79 8.07 -9.59
N GLU A 77 -7.99 9.00 -10.09
CA GLU A 77 -6.72 9.38 -9.49
C GLU A 77 -6.88 10.00 -8.09
N GLU A 78 -7.93 10.80 -7.88
CA GLU A 78 -8.23 11.43 -6.58
C GLU A 78 -8.33 10.40 -5.46
N HIS A 79 -9.15 9.37 -5.68
CA HIS A 79 -9.31 8.28 -4.71
C HIS A 79 -8.00 7.52 -4.52
N PHE A 80 -7.22 7.31 -5.59
CA PHE A 80 -5.90 6.68 -5.48
C PHE A 80 -4.96 7.48 -4.57
N TYR A 81 -4.85 8.80 -4.77
CA TYR A 81 -3.97 9.64 -3.96
C TYR A 81 -4.40 9.68 -2.48
N SER A 82 -5.70 9.82 -2.22
CA SER A 82 -6.23 9.78 -0.85
C SER A 82 -5.95 8.44 -0.17
N LEU A 83 -6.18 7.33 -0.87
CA LEU A 83 -5.92 5.99 -0.36
C LEU A 83 -4.42 5.72 -0.13
N LEU A 84 -3.55 6.16 -1.06
CA LEU A 84 -2.10 6.05 -0.91
C LEU A 84 -1.62 6.77 0.34
N ALA A 85 -2.00 8.05 0.51
CA ALA A 85 -1.62 8.84 1.68
C ALA A 85 -2.11 8.19 2.98
N GLN A 86 -3.37 7.77 3.03
CA GLN A 86 -3.96 7.08 4.18
C GLN A 86 -3.17 5.82 4.55
N LYS A 87 -2.90 4.94 3.58
CA LYS A 87 -2.23 3.65 3.84
C LYS A 87 -0.76 3.83 4.24
N VAL A 88 -0.05 4.77 3.62
CA VAL A 88 1.34 5.08 3.98
C VAL A 88 1.43 5.64 5.40
N ILE A 89 0.58 6.61 5.74
CA ILE A 89 0.57 7.20 7.09
C ILE A 89 0.17 6.16 8.14
N ALA A 90 -0.86 5.36 7.88
CA ALA A 90 -1.29 4.30 8.79
C ALA A 90 -0.18 3.26 9.05
N ALA A 91 0.52 2.80 8.00
CA ALA A 91 1.59 1.81 8.14
C ALA A 91 2.83 2.34 8.88
N THR A 92 3.01 3.66 8.93
CA THR A 92 4.19 4.32 9.51
C THR A 92 3.94 5.02 10.83
N SER A 93 2.71 4.95 11.36
CA SER A 93 2.29 5.56 12.62
C SER A 93 1.81 4.47 13.59
N THR A 94 2.17 4.62 14.86
CA THR A 94 1.80 3.65 15.92
C THR A 94 0.50 4.02 16.63
N LYS A 95 0.15 5.31 16.61
CA LYS A 95 -1.03 5.88 17.26
C LYS A 95 -1.72 6.86 16.32
N TRP A 96 -2.99 7.11 16.54
CA TRP A 96 -3.77 8.03 15.72
C TRP A 96 -3.26 9.48 15.80
N GLU A 97 -2.80 9.93 16.98
CA GLU A 97 -2.23 11.26 17.16
C GLU A 97 -0.99 11.45 16.28
N GLU A 98 -0.13 10.44 16.24
CA GLU A 98 1.04 10.41 15.37
C GLU A 98 0.64 10.43 13.89
N ALA A 99 -0.41 9.72 13.51
CA ALA A 99 -0.92 9.72 12.13
C ALA A 99 -1.41 11.11 11.72
N VAL A 100 -2.13 11.81 12.59
CA VAL A 100 -2.60 13.18 12.37
C VAL A 100 -1.42 14.17 12.27
N GLU A 101 -0.45 14.06 13.16
CA GLU A 101 0.77 14.89 13.13
C GLU A 101 1.57 14.65 11.85
N ASN A 102 1.77 13.39 11.48
CA ASN A 102 2.44 13.03 10.24
C ASN A 102 1.70 13.61 9.03
N ALA A 103 0.38 13.42 8.94
CA ALA A 103 -0.41 13.97 7.84
C ALA A 103 -0.21 15.49 7.68
N LYS A 104 -0.15 16.23 8.79
CA LYS A 104 0.06 17.68 8.76
C LYS A 104 1.51 18.08 8.44
N SER A 105 2.49 17.27 8.87
CA SER A 105 3.91 17.65 8.80
C SER A 105 4.60 17.31 7.48
N PHE A 106 4.04 16.36 6.70
CA PHE A 106 4.66 15.89 5.47
C PHE A 106 4.17 16.58 4.21
N PHE A 107 3.07 17.31 4.28
CA PHE A 107 2.52 18.07 3.17
C PHE A 107 2.87 19.57 3.31
N SER A 108 3.38 20.16 2.24
CA SER A 108 3.77 21.58 2.21
C SER A 108 2.69 22.46 1.55
N HIS A 109 2.07 21.95 0.50
CA HIS A 109 1.06 22.66 -0.30
C HIS A 109 -0.33 22.02 -0.19
N LEU A 110 -0.39 20.76 0.22
CA LEU A 110 -1.64 20.03 0.42
C LEU A 110 -2.10 20.18 1.88
N VAL A 111 -3.37 20.56 2.05
CA VAL A 111 -4.00 20.59 3.38
C VAL A 111 -4.83 19.33 3.56
N PRO A 112 -4.36 18.35 4.37
CA PRO A 112 -5.11 17.11 4.57
C PRO A 112 -6.39 17.38 5.39
N LYS A 113 -7.51 16.93 4.87
CA LYS A 113 -8.79 16.82 5.58
C LYS A 113 -8.79 15.51 6.33
N ILE A 114 -8.62 15.56 7.64
CA ILE A 114 -8.48 14.38 8.48
C ILE A 114 -9.81 14.13 9.18
N SER A 115 -10.37 12.95 8.98
CA SER A 115 -11.53 12.46 9.73
C SER A 115 -11.19 11.15 10.43
N ILE A 116 -11.75 10.97 11.62
CA ILE A 116 -11.61 9.74 12.39
C ILE A 116 -12.88 8.95 12.17
N GLY A 117 -12.74 7.72 11.68
CA GLY A 117 -13.86 6.81 11.54
C GLY A 117 -14.50 6.52 12.91
N THR A 118 -15.81 6.51 12.96
CA THR A 118 -16.57 6.11 14.15
C THR A 118 -16.62 4.59 14.34
N ASP A 119 -15.98 3.84 13.45
CA ASP A 119 -15.91 2.39 13.49
C ASP A 119 -14.88 1.89 14.52
N PRO A 120 -15.05 0.67 15.08
CA PRO A 120 -14.12 0.07 16.05
C PRO A 120 -12.68 -0.06 15.57
N THR A 121 -12.44 0.05 14.27
CA THR A 121 -11.11 0.00 13.66
C THR A 121 -10.30 1.27 13.84
N ASN A 122 -10.92 2.39 14.27
CA ASN A 122 -10.28 3.71 14.42
C ASN A 122 -9.40 4.10 13.20
N GLU A 123 -9.84 3.75 12.01
CA GLU A 123 -9.09 4.12 10.80
C GLU A 123 -9.13 5.63 10.59
N VAL A 124 -7.96 6.21 10.44
CA VAL A 124 -7.81 7.62 10.07
C VAL A 124 -8.08 7.73 8.58
N ALA A 125 -9.15 8.42 8.20
CA ALA A 125 -9.37 8.79 6.83
C ALA A 125 -8.66 10.12 6.52
N ILE A 126 -7.90 10.14 5.45
CA ILE A 126 -7.18 11.30 4.95
C ILE A 126 -7.70 11.59 3.56
N ASP A 127 -8.15 12.80 3.36
CA ASP A 127 -8.64 13.30 2.09
C ASP A 127 -8.02 14.67 1.79
N PHE A 128 -8.10 15.11 0.55
CA PHE A 128 -7.52 16.38 0.09
C PHE A 128 -8.53 17.15 -0.77
N ASP A 129 -8.24 18.42 -1.01
CA ASP A 129 -8.88 19.13 -2.11
C ASP A 129 -8.28 18.64 -3.44
N TRP A 130 -9.14 18.15 -4.35
CA TRP A 130 -8.68 17.58 -5.61
C TRP A 130 -7.93 18.59 -6.50
N GLU A 131 -8.34 19.84 -6.49
CA GLU A 131 -7.65 20.87 -7.27
C GLU A 131 -6.23 21.13 -6.75
N ASP A 132 -6.02 21.02 -5.44
CA ASP A 132 -4.68 21.12 -4.84
C ASP A 132 -3.82 19.90 -5.18
N VAL A 133 -4.40 18.68 -5.14
CA VAL A 133 -3.71 17.45 -5.54
C VAL A 133 -3.31 17.49 -7.01
N LYS A 134 -4.17 17.95 -7.91
CA LYS A 134 -3.84 18.12 -9.34
C LYS A 134 -2.63 19.02 -9.56
N ARG A 135 -2.47 20.07 -8.74
CA ARG A 135 -1.33 21.00 -8.83
C ARG A 135 -0.06 20.43 -8.22
N ASN A 136 -0.19 19.61 -7.18
CA ASN A 136 0.93 19.11 -6.37
C ASN A 136 0.86 17.59 -6.13
N PRO A 137 0.66 16.75 -7.16
CA PRO A 137 0.49 15.30 -6.98
C PRO A 137 1.75 14.62 -6.46
N ASP A 138 2.90 15.20 -6.73
CA ASP A 138 4.21 14.70 -6.31
C ASP A 138 4.34 14.66 -4.78
N GLU A 139 3.65 15.56 -4.06
CA GLU A 139 3.66 15.52 -2.59
C GLU A 139 3.10 14.21 -2.03
N VAL A 140 2.09 13.65 -2.69
CA VAL A 140 1.48 12.38 -2.29
C VAL A 140 2.32 11.20 -2.77
N LEU A 141 2.83 11.24 -3.99
CA LEU A 141 3.64 10.16 -4.56
C LEU A 141 4.98 9.99 -3.83
N ASP A 142 5.61 11.09 -3.40
CA ASP A 142 6.87 11.08 -2.66
C ASP A 142 6.69 10.88 -1.15
N LEU A 143 5.44 10.79 -0.67
CA LEU A 143 5.15 10.71 0.77
C LEU A 143 5.87 9.55 1.45
N ALA A 144 5.85 8.38 0.84
CA ALA A 144 6.50 7.19 1.38
C ALA A 144 8.01 7.40 1.54
N GLU A 145 8.67 8.00 0.54
CA GLU A 145 10.10 8.29 0.58
C GLU A 145 10.42 9.33 1.66
N LYS A 146 9.68 10.43 1.73
CA LYS A 146 9.85 11.47 2.75
C LYS A 146 9.75 10.91 4.17
N ILE A 147 8.74 10.06 4.41
CA ILE A 147 8.57 9.40 5.72
C ILE A 147 9.70 8.42 5.99
N ALA A 148 10.07 7.59 5.01
CA ALA A 148 11.15 6.62 5.13
C ALA A 148 12.47 7.30 5.52
N GLN A 149 12.83 8.39 4.85
CA GLN A 149 14.03 9.17 5.14
C GLN A 149 13.97 9.79 6.55
N LYS A 150 12.86 10.46 6.91
CA LYS A 150 12.73 11.15 8.21
C LYS A 150 12.74 10.18 9.39
N LYS A 151 12.12 9.01 9.24
CA LYS A 151 11.97 8.02 10.33
C LYS A 151 13.01 6.89 10.29
N GLY A 152 13.88 6.84 9.29
CA GLY A 152 14.84 5.75 9.09
C GLY A 152 14.18 4.41 8.84
N LEU A 153 13.04 4.42 8.13
CA LEU A 153 12.25 3.24 7.78
C LEU A 153 12.51 2.80 6.33
N LYS A 154 12.09 1.58 6.04
CA LYS A 154 11.94 1.04 4.69
C LYS A 154 10.45 0.85 4.42
N ILE A 155 9.93 1.35 3.31
CA ILE A 155 8.51 1.27 2.99
C ILE A 155 8.34 0.52 1.67
N VAL A 156 7.50 -0.51 1.68
CA VAL A 156 7.06 -1.25 0.49
C VAL A 156 5.58 -0.99 0.28
N ILE A 157 5.22 -0.57 -0.92
CA ILE A 157 3.83 -0.37 -1.33
C ILE A 157 3.43 -1.56 -2.19
N CYS A 158 2.48 -2.35 -1.69
CA CYS A 158 1.88 -3.47 -2.40
C CYS A 158 0.54 -3.02 -2.99
N VAL A 159 0.45 -2.99 -4.31
CA VAL A 159 -0.77 -2.59 -5.02
C VAL A 159 -1.42 -3.83 -5.61
N ASP A 160 -2.62 -4.19 -5.11
CA ASP A 160 -3.45 -5.25 -5.69
C ASP A 160 -4.45 -4.66 -6.70
N GLU A 161 -4.92 -5.50 -7.63
CA GLU A 161 -5.84 -5.13 -8.72
C GLU A 161 -5.36 -3.92 -9.55
N PHE A 162 -4.03 -3.81 -9.78
CA PHE A 162 -3.40 -2.68 -10.46
C PHE A 162 -3.98 -2.39 -11.85
N GLN A 163 -4.54 -3.39 -12.55
CA GLN A 163 -5.18 -3.19 -13.84
C GLN A 163 -6.38 -2.24 -13.81
N ASN A 164 -6.98 -1.97 -12.63
CA ASN A 164 -8.11 -1.06 -12.50
C ASN A 164 -7.75 0.41 -12.79
N ILE A 165 -6.46 0.77 -12.82
CA ILE A 165 -6.04 2.09 -13.31
C ILE A 165 -6.46 2.35 -14.77
N ALA A 166 -6.79 1.31 -15.54
CA ALA A 166 -7.36 1.46 -16.88
C ALA A 166 -8.71 2.20 -16.90
N GLU A 167 -9.38 2.31 -15.75
CA GLU A 167 -10.61 3.09 -15.59
C GLU A 167 -10.35 4.59 -15.35
N PHE A 168 -9.10 5.01 -15.13
CA PHE A 168 -8.75 6.41 -14.92
C PHE A 168 -8.88 7.22 -16.20
N ALA A 169 -9.00 8.54 -16.09
CA ALA A 169 -9.19 9.44 -17.23
C ALA A 169 -8.03 9.40 -18.23
N ASP A 170 -6.78 9.28 -17.75
CA ASP A 170 -5.57 9.13 -18.56
C ASP A 170 -4.64 8.07 -17.95
N PRO A 171 -4.91 6.76 -18.19
CA PRO A 171 -4.13 5.68 -17.58
C PRO A 171 -2.65 5.69 -17.98
N ASP A 172 -2.34 6.07 -19.21
CA ASP A 172 -0.96 6.08 -19.72
C ASP A 172 -0.13 7.18 -19.05
N TYR A 173 -0.71 8.36 -18.89
CA TYR A 173 -0.06 9.47 -18.18
C TYR A 173 0.15 9.10 -16.71
N PHE A 174 -0.86 8.54 -16.07
CA PHE A 174 -0.78 8.09 -14.67
C PHE A 174 0.31 7.05 -14.46
N GLN A 175 0.40 6.03 -15.33
CA GLN A 175 1.47 5.03 -15.26
C GLN A 175 2.87 5.64 -15.41
N LYS A 176 3.05 6.55 -16.37
CA LYS A 176 4.33 7.26 -16.56
C LYS A 176 4.71 8.06 -15.33
N LYS A 177 3.73 8.71 -14.71
CA LYS A 177 3.91 9.46 -13.48
C LYS A 177 4.32 8.56 -12.31
N LEU A 178 3.64 7.43 -12.09
CA LEU A 178 4.07 6.46 -11.08
C LEU A 178 5.50 5.98 -11.31
N ARG A 179 5.89 5.71 -12.56
CA ARG A 179 7.26 5.29 -12.88
C ARG A 179 8.29 6.36 -12.53
N SER A 180 8.00 7.63 -12.77
CA SER A 180 8.95 8.71 -12.49
C SER A 180 9.25 8.90 -11.01
N HIS A 181 8.35 8.44 -10.12
CA HIS A 181 8.50 8.52 -8.66
C HIS A 181 8.99 7.23 -8.01
N TRP A 182 8.66 6.07 -8.61
CA TRP A 182 8.84 4.78 -7.93
C TRP A 182 9.85 3.84 -8.63
N GLN A 183 10.57 4.30 -9.65
CA GLN A 183 11.62 3.49 -10.35
C GLN A 183 13.02 4.07 -10.20
#